data_c3f825e8eebc07c23c67c98ecbfc1c14
#
_entry.id   c3f825e8eebc07c23c67c98ecbfc1c14
#
_cell.length_a   1.000
_cell.length_b   1.000
_cell.length_c   1.000
_cell.angle_alpha   90.00
_cell.angle_beta   90.00
_cell.angle_gamma   90.00
#
_symmetry.space_group_name_H-M   'P 1'
#
loop_
_entity.id
_entity.type
_entity.pdbx_description
1 polymer ?
#
loop_
_entity_poly.entity_id
_entity_poly.type
_entity_poly.pdbx_seq_one_letter_code
_entity_poly.pdbx_strand_id
1 'polypeptide(L)'
;MGRKINLLKKYPSTKRNLDRIQNNKKKYQKIARKFDRRFFDGSRLTGYGGYYYNKKFWYNVVGDFIKYYKIKPSDKILDVGCGKGFMLYDFKKQIPKLNIFGIDISKYAIDNSLSKIKKYLKVSNCKSLPFEDNSFDLVISINTVHNLNKRDCAKSLKEISRVSKGKSFITVDAY
;
A
#
# COMPACT_ATOMS: atom_id res chain seq x y z
N MET A 1 16.82 1.28 23.72
CA MET A 1 15.88 2.33 23.27
C MET A 1 15.74 2.27 21.74
N GLY A 2 14.53 2.06 21.19
CA GLY A 2 14.30 1.99 19.75
C GLY A 2 14.50 3.36 19.08
N ARG A 3 15.12 3.39 17.90
CA ARG A 3 15.33 4.62 17.12
C ARG A 3 14.06 4.93 16.31
N LYS A 4 13.49 6.12 16.45
CA LYS A 4 12.38 6.59 15.62
C LYS A 4 12.84 6.78 14.18
N ILE A 5 12.19 6.14 13.22
CA ILE A 5 12.52 6.20 11.79
C ILE A 5 11.28 6.56 11.00
N ASN A 6 11.43 7.51 10.07
CA ASN A 6 10.39 7.89 9.12
C ASN A 6 10.89 7.59 7.69
N LEU A 7 10.55 6.41 7.18
CA LEU A 7 10.89 6.02 5.82
C LEU A 7 10.02 6.72 4.75
N LEU A 8 8.93 7.38 5.14
CA LEU A 8 8.04 8.10 4.22
C LEU A 8 8.36 9.59 4.12
N LYS A 9 9.42 10.08 4.75
CA LYS A 9 9.77 11.53 4.75
C LYS A 9 9.93 12.15 3.36
N LYS A 10 10.30 11.32 2.37
CA LYS A 10 10.44 11.75 0.96
C LYS A 10 9.16 11.62 0.14
N TYR A 11 8.09 11.06 0.73
CA TYR A 11 6.79 11.02 0.08
C TYR A 11 6.19 12.43 0.04
N PRO A 12 5.79 12.96 -1.12
CA PRO A 12 5.29 14.32 -1.22
C PRO A 12 4.02 14.50 -0.39
N SER A 13 4.01 15.52 0.48
CA SER A 13 2.78 15.93 1.17
C SER A 13 1.84 16.62 0.18
N THR A 14 0.58 16.22 0.15
CA THR A 14 -0.45 16.88 -0.63
C THR A 14 -1.47 17.51 0.32
N LYS A 15 -1.54 18.84 0.34
CA LYS A 15 -2.59 19.53 1.10
C LYS A 15 -3.97 19.21 0.49
N ARG A 16 -4.88 18.70 1.31
CA ARG A 16 -6.30 18.56 0.93
C ARG A 16 -7.04 19.81 1.40
N ASN A 17 -7.83 20.41 0.52
CA ASN A 17 -8.80 21.44 0.95
C ASN A 17 -9.99 20.70 1.56
N LEU A 18 -10.06 20.73 2.90
CA LEU A 18 -11.07 19.99 3.67
C LEU A 18 -12.41 20.76 3.75
N ASP A 19 -12.44 22.05 3.45
CA ASP A 19 -13.63 22.89 3.62
C ASP A 19 -14.79 22.46 2.71
N ARG A 20 -14.46 21.93 1.51
CA ARG A 20 -15.46 21.41 0.57
C ARG A 20 -16.06 20.06 0.97
N ILE A 21 -15.50 19.41 1.99
CA ILE A 21 -15.88 18.05 2.39
C ILE A 21 -16.92 18.06 3.52
N GLN A 22 -16.97 19.15 4.34
CA GLN A 22 -17.73 19.17 5.59
C GLN A 22 -19.22 18.85 5.42
N ASN A 23 -19.89 19.43 4.42
CA ASN A 23 -21.35 19.26 4.23
C ASN A 23 -21.79 17.89 3.74
N ASN A 24 -20.88 17.02 3.23
CA ASN A 24 -21.20 15.72 2.67
C ASN A 24 -20.21 14.62 3.08
N LYS A 25 -19.50 14.78 4.18
CA LYS A 25 -18.42 13.88 4.62
C LYS A 25 -18.84 12.41 4.64
N LYS A 26 -19.97 12.08 5.25
CA LYS A 26 -20.49 10.68 5.31
C LYS A 26 -20.75 10.10 3.93
N LYS A 27 -21.32 10.88 2.99
CA LYS A 27 -21.57 10.46 1.61
C LYS A 27 -20.26 10.14 0.88
N TYR A 28 -19.29 11.03 0.96
CA TYR A 28 -17.98 10.82 0.31
C TYR A 28 -17.19 9.65 0.92
N GLN A 29 -17.23 9.48 2.23
CA GLN A 29 -16.63 8.31 2.90
C GLN A 29 -17.28 6.98 2.46
N LYS A 30 -18.62 6.93 2.33
CA LYS A 30 -19.32 5.73 1.82
C LYS A 30 -18.91 5.39 0.39
N ILE A 31 -18.68 6.39 -0.46
CA ILE A 31 -18.19 6.20 -1.82
C ILE A 31 -16.72 5.73 -1.79
N ALA A 32 -15.88 6.40 -1.01
CA ALA A 32 -14.44 6.08 -0.89
C ALA A 32 -14.20 4.64 -0.45
N ARG A 33 -14.97 4.15 0.54
CA ARG A 33 -14.86 2.78 1.09
C ARG A 33 -15.20 1.66 0.10
N LYS A 34 -15.71 1.98 -1.10
CA LYS A 34 -15.91 0.99 -2.16
C LYS A 34 -14.62 0.65 -2.89
N PHE A 35 -13.59 1.47 -2.75
CA PHE A 35 -12.28 1.30 -3.41
C PHE A 35 -12.39 1.00 -4.91
N ASP A 36 -13.42 1.55 -5.55
CA ASP A 36 -13.69 1.45 -6.98
C ASP A 36 -13.02 2.60 -7.78
N ARG A 37 -13.38 2.76 -9.06
CA ARG A 37 -12.90 3.83 -9.92
C ARG A 37 -13.02 5.21 -9.28
N ARG A 38 -14.10 5.46 -8.52
CA ARG A 38 -14.36 6.77 -7.90
C ARG A 38 -13.33 7.10 -6.82
N PHE A 39 -12.80 6.09 -6.13
CA PHE A 39 -11.72 6.26 -5.15
C PHE A 39 -10.38 6.55 -5.84
N PHE A 40 -9.99 5.80 -6.86
CA PHE A 40 -8.69 5.94 -7.48
C PHE A 40 -8.65 7.08 -8.50
N ASP A 41 -9.56 7.09 -9.47
CA ASP A 41 -9.51 7.96 -10.64
C ASP A 41 -10.73 8.89 -10.76
N GLY A 42 -11.54 8.98 -9.70
CA GLY A 42 -12.69 9.88 -9.63
C GLY A 42 -12.32 11.26 -9.07
N SER A 43 -13.27 11.85 -8.33
CA SER A 43 -13.09 13.16 -7.71
C SER A 43 -12.12 13.11 -6.51
N ARG A 44 -11.39 14.20 -6.30
CA ARG A 44 -10.57 14.42 -5.10
C ARG A 44 -11.38 14.39 -3.80
N LEU A 45 -12.70 14.60 -3.87
CA LEU A 45 -13.60 14.51 -2.73
C LEU A 45 -13.81 13.06 -2.25
N THR A 46 -13.65 12.08 -3.13
CA THR A 46 -13.89 10.66 -2.83
C THR A 46 -12.60 9.83 -2.75
N GLY A 47 -11.44 10.40 -3.07
CA GLY A 47 -10.19 9.65 -3.05
C GLY A 47 -9.00 10.41 -3.62
N TYR A 48 -8.25 9.77 -4.49
CA TYR A 48 -6.99 10.31 -5.02
C TYR A 48 -7.19 11.43 -6.06
N GLY A 49 -8.33 11.48 -6.76
CA GLY A 49 -8.55 12.46 -7.83
C GLY A 49 -7.71 12.19 -9.09
N GLY A 50 -7.45 10.92 -9.37
CA GLY A 50 -6.53 10.44 -10.38
C GLY A 50 -5.29 9.80 -9.74
N TYR A 51 -5.15 8.47 -9.89
CA TYR A 51 -4.06 7.70 -9.31
C TYR A 51 -3.22 7.10 -10.43
N TYR A 52 -2.27 7.91 -10.92
CA TYR A 52 -1.36 7.57 -12.01
C TYR A 52 0.07 7.45 -11.49
N TYR A 53 0.86 6.62 -12.16
CA TYR A 53 2.27 6.48 -11.81
C TYR A 53 3.02 7.82 -12.02
N ASN A 54 3.71 8.22 -10.98
CA ASN A 54 4.64 9.33 -11.03
C ASN A 54 5.82 9.02 -10.11
N LYS A 55 7.03 8.99 -10.69
CA LYS A 55 8.29 8.66 -10.03
C LYS A 55 8.54 9.47 -8.75
N LYS A 56 8.05 10.71 -8.67
CA LYS A 56 8.27 11.59 -7.50
C LYS A 56 7.70 11.03 -6.19
N PHE A 57 6.67 10.13 -6.26
CA PHE A 57 6.03 9.63 -5.05
C PHE A 57 6.83 8.50 -4.41
N TRP A 58 7.15 7.44 -5.13
CA TRP A 58 7.68 6.23 -4.53
C TRP A 58 9.15 5.97 -4.77
N TYR A 59 9.74 6.46 -5.85
CA TYR A 59 11.10 6.08 -6.25
C TYR A 59 12.14 6.34 -5.17
N ASN A 60 12.15 7.55 -4.56
CA ASN A 60 13.09 7.89 -3.50
C ASN A 60 12.75 7.23 -2.17
N VAL A 61 11.46 7.02 -1.89
CA VAL A 61 10.98 6.27 -0.73
C VAL A 61 11.46 4.83 -0.79
N VAL A 62 11.29 4.18 -1.94
CA VAL A 62 11.78 2.81 -2.18
C VAL A 62 13.29 2.71 -1.97
N GLY A 63 14.08 3.68 -2.42
CA GLY A 63 15.51 3.74 -2.15
C GLY A 63 15.85 3.76 -0.66
N ASP A 64 15.07 4.49 0.15
CA ASP A 64 15.22 4.51 1.60
C ASP A 64 14.86 3.14 2.24
N PHE A 65 13.79 2.47 1.73
CA PHE A 65 13.45 1.10 2.15
C PHE A 65 14.55 0.10 1.83
N ILE A 66 15.08 0.12 0.62
CA ILE A 66 16.17 -0.76 0.17
C ILE A 66 17.37 -0.62 1.10
N LYS A 67 17.78 0.62 1.37
CA LYS A 67 18.91 0.92 2.24
C LYS A 67 18.67 0.49 3.69
N TYR A 68 17.49 0.81 4.23
CA TYR A 68 17.18 0.56 5.63
C TYR A 68 17.05 -0.94 5.95
N TYR A 69 16.28 -1.66 5.13
CA TYR A 69 16.06 -3.10 5.30
C TYR A 69 17.16 -3.96 4.69
N LYS A 70 18.16 -3.34 4.02
CA LYS A 70 19.25 -4.04 3.29
C LYS A 70 18.70 -5.08 2.32
N ILE A 71 17.71 -4.66 1.51
CA ILE A 71 16.98 -5.54 0.60
C ILE A 71 17.91 -6.09 -0.46
N LYS A 72 17.88 -7.42 -0.65
CA LYS A 72 18.68 -8.16 -1.62
C LYS A 72 17.83 -8.58 -2.83
N PRO A 73 18.44 -8.83 -3.99
CA PRO A 73 17.72 -9.32 -5.18
C PRO A 73 16.94 -10.63 -4.98
N SER A 74 17.39 -11.48 -4.03
CA SER A 74 16.75 -12.75 -3.69
C SER A 74 15.55 -12.61 -2.74
N ASP A 75 15.38 -11.45 -2.10
CA ASP A 75 14.33 -11.25 -1.11
C ASP A 75 12.94 -11.27 -1.76
N LYS A 76 11.94 -11.61 -0.97
CA LYS A 76 10.51 -11.57 -1.32
C LYS A 76 9.84 -10.46 -0.54
N ILE A 77 9.17 -9.54 -1.25
CA ILE A 77 8.44 -8.42 -0.64
C ILE A 77 6.96 -8.54 -0.96
N LEU A 78 6.13 -8.35 0.07
CA LEU A 78 4.67 -8.23 -0.06
C LEU A 78 4.23 -6.81 0.28
N ASP A 79 3.39 -6.22 -0.58
CA ASP A 79 2.67 -4.96 -0.31
C ASP A 79 1.18 -5.28 -0.12
N VAL A 80 0.69 -5.05 1.11
CA VAL A 80 -0.69 -5.30 1.53
C VAL A 80 -1.50 -4.01 1.43
N GLY A 81 -2.43 -3.96 0.47
CA GLY A 81 -3.13 -2.75 0.07
C GLY A 81 -2.34 -1.96 -0.98
N CYS A 82 -1.80 -2.67 -1.95
CA CYS A 82 -0.85 -2.13 -2.93
C CYS A 82 -1.47 -1.13 -3.93
N GLY A 83 -2.81 -0.99 -3.98
CA GLY A 83 -3.48 -0.19 -4.99
C GLY A 83 -3.12 -0.64 -6.40
N LYS A 84 -2.67 0.29 -7.25
CA LYS A 84 -2.19 -0.01 -8.61
C LYS A 84 -0.72 -0.49 -8.64
N GLY A 85 -0.10 -0.77 -7.48
CA GLY A 85 1.24 -1.36 -7.35
C GLY A 85 2.41 -0.43 -7.68
N PHE A 86 2.25 0.88 -7.62
CA PHE A 86 3.30 1.81 -8.04
C PHE A 86 4.57 1.74 -7.19
N MET A 87 4.46 1.49 -5.88
CA MET A 87 5.61 1.26 -5.02
C MET A 87 6.38 0.00 -5.43
N LEU A 88 5.67 -1.10 -5.71
CA LEU A 88 6.27 -2.35 -6.18
C LEU A 88 6.93 -2.19 -7.56
N TYR A 89 6.36 -1.35 -8.43
CA TYR A 89 6.99 -1.02 -9.70
C TYR A 89 8.34 -0.33 -9.50
N ASP A 90 8.45 0.61 -8.56
CA ASP A 90 9.70 1.29 -8.27
C ASP A 90 10.71 0.37 -7.58
N PHE A 91 10.29 -0.60 -6.76
CA PHE A 91 11.15 -1.68 -6.28
C PHE A 91 11.76 -2.50 -7.44
N LYS A 92 10.92 -2.91 -8.40
CA LYS A 92 11.39 -3.65 -9.58
C LYS A 92 12.31 -2.83 -10.47
N LYS A 93 12.11 -1.50 -10.55
CA LYS A 93 13.02 -0.62 -11.29
C LYS A 93 14.40 -0.52 -10.64
N GLN A 94 14.48 -0.52 -9.31
CA GLN A 94 15.75 -0.39 -8.59
C GLN A 94 16.45 -1.73 -8.40
N ILE A 95 15.69 -2.82 -8.23
CA ILE A 95 16.23 -4.19 -8.11
C ILE A 95 15.45 -5.11 -9.07
N PRO A 96 15.85 -5.24 -10.33
CA PRO A 96 15.09 -6.00 -11.35
C PRO A 96 14.85 -7.48 -11.02
N LYS A 97 15.74 -8.12 -10.25
CA LYS A 97 15.62 -9.53 -9.82
C LYS A 97 14.79 -9.72 -8.56
N LEU A 98 14.37 -8.66 -7.87
CA LEU A 98 13.58 -8.73 -6.64
C LEU A 98 12.24 -9.45 -6.87
N ASN A 99 11.87 -10.34 -5.96
CA ASN A 99 10.57 -10.99 -5.97
C ASN A 99 9.54 -10.09 -5.27
N ILE A 100 8.60 -9.57 -6.04
CA ILE A 100 7.56 -8.67 -5.53
C ILE A 100 6.18 -9.33 -5.61
N PHE A 101 5.33 -9.05 -4.61
CA PHE A 101 3.95 -9.49 -4.57
C PHE A 101 3.11 -8.33 -4.03
N GLY A 102 1.91 -8.15 -4.57
CA GLY A 102 0.98 -7.14 -4.10
C GLY A 102 -0.44 -7.69 -4.00
N ILE A 103 -1.13 -7.32 -2.94
CA ILE A 103 -2.56 -7.60 -2.83
C ILE A 103 -3.33 -6.30 -2.59
N ASP A 104 -4.51 -6.23 -3.16
CA ASP A 104 -5.49 -5.18 -2.87
C ASP A 104 -6.91 -5.75 -2.94
N ILE A 105 -7.83 -5.19 -2.16
CA ILE A 105 -9.24 -5.57 -2.22
C ILE A 105 -9.92 -5.02 -3.49
N SER A 106 -9.35 -3.99 -4.08
CA SER A 106 -9.88 -3.31 -5.25
C SER A 106 -9.53 -4.04 -6.54
N LYS A 107 -10.51 -4.72 -7.12
CA LYS A 107 -10.39 -5.26 -8.47
C LYS A 107 -10.06 -4.16 -9.48
N TYR A 108 -10.66 -2.97 -9.33
CA TYR A 108 -10.38 -1.83 -10.21
C TYR A 108 -8.90 -1.43 -10.18
N ALA A 109 -8.29 -1.33 -9.00
CA ALA A 109 -6.88 -0.97 -8.87
C ALA A 109 -5.95 -1.99 -9.54
N ILE A 110 -6.20 -3.28 -9.32
CA ILE A 110 -5.40 -4.36 -9.91
C ILE A 110 -5.56 -4.37 -11.44
N ASP A 111 -6.80 -4.26 -11.96
CA ASP A 111 -7.05 -4.25 -13.39
C ASP A 111 -6.41 -3.05 -14.11
N ASN A 112 -6.31 -1.90 -13.43
CA ASN A 112 -5.72 -0.65 -13.94
C ASN A 112 -4.29 -0.40 -13.44
N SER A 113 -3.59 -1.44 -13.02
CA SER A 113 -2.16 -1.40 -12.69
C SER A 113 -1.29 -1.33 -13.96
N LEU A 114 0.00 -0.99 -13.78
CA LEU A 114 0.95 -1.02 -14.89
C LEU A 114 1.14 -2.44 -15.43
N SER A 115 1.09 -2.64 -16.73
CA SER A 115 1.22 -3.96 -17.39
C SER A 115 2.48 -4.72 -16.95
N LYS A 116 3.59 -4.00 -16.75
CA LYS A 116 4.89 -4.56 -16.32
C LYS A 116 4.87 -5.27 -14.97
N ILE A 117 3.92 -4.91 -14.09
CA ILE A 117 3.84 -5.50 -12.75
C ILE A 117 2.51 -6.21 -12.48
N LYS A 118 1.54 -6.11 -13.35
CA LYS A 118 0.19 -6.66 -13.14
C LYS A 118 0.20 -8.14 -12.75
N LYS A 119 1.08 -8.94 -13.32
CA LYS A 119 1.24 -10.38 -13.02
C LYS A 119 1.66 -10.69 -11.58
N TYR A 120 2.20 -9.72 -10.86
CA TYR A 120 2.62 -9.85 -9.46
C TYR A 120 1.54 -9.36 -8.48
N LEU A 121 0.42 -8.85 -8.99
CA LEU A 121 -0.64 -8.28 -8.19
C LEU A 121 -1.87 -9.19 -8.22
N LYS A 122 -2.55 -9.31 -7.06
CA LYS A 122 -3.74 -10.15 -6.91
C LYS A 122 -4.83 -9.42 -6.12
N VAL A 123 -6.08 -9.60 -6.55
CA VAL A 123 -7.23 -9.20 -5.75
C VAL A 123 -7.33 -10.15 -4.56
N SER A 124 -7.17 -9.64 -3.35
CA SER A 124 -7.26 -10.45 -2.13
C SER A 124 -7.58 -9.59 -0.91
N ASN A 125 -8.06 -10.26 0.14
CA ASN A 125 -8.38 -9.61 1.40
C ASN A 125 -7.23 -9.75 2.39
N CYS A 126 -6.82 -8.63 2.99
CA CYS A 126 -5.72 -8.61 3.98
C CYS A 126 -6.03 -9.37 5.29
N LYS A 127 -7.30 -9.73 5.54
CA LYS A 127 -7.73 -10.53 6.69
C LYS A 127 -7.46 -12.03 6.55
N SER A 128 -7.09 -12.49 5.36
CA SER A 128 -6.75 -13.88 5.04
C SER A 128 -5.81 -13.85 3.83
N LEU A 129 -4.52 -13.81 4.11
CA LEU A 129 -3.50 -13.72 3.07
C LEU A 129 -3.27 -15.11 2.45
N PRO A 130 -3.32 -15.24 1.11
CA PRO A 130 -3.19 -16.53 0.43
C PRO A 130 -1.71 -16.93 0.28
N PHE A 131 -0.96 -16.87 1.38
CA PHE A 131 0.46 -17.20 1.44
C PHE A 131 0.75 -18.04 2.68
N GLU A 132 1.80 -18.85 2.60
CA GLU A 132 2.29 -19.64 3.72
C GLU A 132 2.95 -18.76 4.80
N ASP A 133 3.12 -19.31 5.98
CA ASP A 133 3.83 -18.65 7.09
C ASP A 133 5.28 -18.35 6.68
N ASN A 134 5.80 -17.23 7.19
CA ASN A 134 7.19 -16.83 6.94
C ASN A 134 7.62 -16.82 5.47
N SER A 135 6.71 -16.42 4.55
CA SER A 135 6.96 -16.42 3.11
C SER A 135 7.72 -15.19 2.62
N PHE A 136 7.71 -14.08 3.38
CA PHE A 136 8.23 -12.80 2.92
C PHE A 136 9.32 -12.24 3.82
N ASP A 137 10.39 -11.73 3.20
CA ASP A 137 11.50 -11.08 3.90
C ASP A 137 11.14 -9.67 4.38
N LEU A 138 10.16 -9.03 3.73
CA LEU A 138 9.55 -7.77 4.16
C LEU A 138 8.07 -7.72 3.76
N VAL A 139 7.20 -7.39 4.71
CA VAL A 139 5.79 -7.09 4.45
C VAL A 139 5.53 -5.60 4.69
N ILE A 140 4.96 -4.93 3.71
CA ILE A 140 4.65 -3.49 3.75
C ILE A 140 3.14 -3.33 3.75
N SER A 141 2.61 -2.41 4.58
CA SER A 141 1.21 -1.99 4.52
C SER A 141 1.12 -0.50 4.87
N ILE A 142 0.83 0.33 3.87
CA ILE A 142 0.79 1.78 4.02
C ILE A 142 -0.66 2.26 3.88
N ASN A 143 -1.19 2.86 4.94
CA ASN A 143 -2.52 3.45 4.97
C ASN A 143 -3.64 2.50 4.51
N THR A 144 -3.55 1.22 4.91
CA THR A 144 -4.52 0.18 4.52
C THR A 144 -5.36 -0.26 5.71
N VAL A 145 -4.72 -0.73 6.78
CA VAL A 145 -5.42 -1.39 7.89
C VAL A 145 -6.31 -0.46 8.73
N HIS A 146 -6.07 0.85 8.70
CA HIS A 146 -6.93 1.84 9.39
C HIS A 146 -8.32 1.99 8.77
N ASN A 147 -8.53 1.50 7.54
CA ASN A 147 -9.84 1.48 6.90
C ASN A 147 -10.76 0.36 7.42
N LEU A 148 -10.23 -0.53 8.23
CA LEU A 148 -10.93 -1.69 8.79
C LEU A 148 -11.51 -1.37 10.18
N ASN A 149 -12.56 -2.11 10.57
CA ASN A 149 -12.99 -2.10 11.97
C ASN A 149 -11.93 -2.77 12.86
N LYS A 150 -12.02 -2.58 14.19
CA LYS A 150 -11.04 -3.07 15.17
C LYS A 150 -10.75 -4.58 15.04
N ARG A 151 -11.81 -5.40 14.88
CA ARG A 151 -11.67 -6.86 14.74
C ARG A 151 -10.94 -7.25 13.48
N ASP A 152 -11.30 -6.65 12.35
CA ASP A 152 -10.71 -6.94 11.05
C ASP A 152 -9.27 -6.39 10.95
N CYS A 153 -9.00 -5.24 11.57
CA CYS A 153 -7.64 -4.70 11.70
C CYS A 153 -6.75 -5.68 12.45
N ALA A 154 -7.19 -6.18 13.62
CA ALA A 154 -6.44 -7.16 14.41
C ALA A 154 -6.16 -8.46 13.61
N LYS A 155 -7.14 -8.95 12.83
CA LYS A 155 -6.94 -10.11 11.96
C LYS A 155 -5.88 -9.82 10.89
N SER A 156 -5.95 -8.65 10.25
CA SER A 156 -5.00 -8.28 9.20
C SER A 156 -3.58 -8.14 9.74
N LEU A 157 -3.41 -7.59 10.95
CA LEU A 157 -2.10 -7.50 11.60
C LEU A 157 -1.53 -8.89 11.93
N LYS A 158 -2.37 -9.83 12.38
CA LYS A 158 -1.97 -11.23 12.61
C LYS A 158 -1.52 -11.89 11.31
N GLU A 159 -2.25 -11.70 10.21
CA GLU A 159 -1.89 -12.25 8.90
C GLU A 159 -0.57 -11.66 8.37
N ILE A 160 -0.39 -10.33 8.47
CA ILE A 160 0.87 -9.66 8.11
C ILE A 160 2.03 -10.26 8.92
N SER A 161 1.86 -10.44 10.23
CA SER A 161 2.87 -11.07 11.08
C SER A 161 3.14 -12.51 10.69
N ARG A 162 2.09 -13.31 10.42
CA ARG A 162 2.18 -14.72 10.05
C ARG A 162 3.01 -14.95 8.78
N VAL A 163 2.76 -14.15 7.74
CA VAL A 163 3.45 -14.33 6.46
C VAL A 163 4.84 -13.69 6.42
N SER A 164 5.19 -12.89 7.41
CA SER A 164 6.48 -12.19 7.52
C SER A 164 7.52 -13.04 8.24
N LYS A 165 8.76 -13.04 7.75
CA LYS A 165 9.95 -13.58 8.45
C LYS A 165 10.45 -12.64 9.57
N GLY A 166 9.60 -11.78 10.12
CA GLY A 166 9.92 -10.88 11.23
C GLY A 166 10.19 -9.42 10.84
N LYS A 167 10.13 -9.05 9.54
CA LYS A 167 10.25 -7.66 9.12
C LYS A 167 8.93 -7.16 8.51
N SER A 168 8.30 -6.19 9.14
CA SER A 168 7.13 -5.51 8.57
C SER A 168 7.23 -4.00 8.75
N PHE A 169 6.62 -3.27 7.82
CA PHE A 169 6.46 -1.82 7.89
C PHE A 169 4.99 -1.48 7.71
N ILE A 170 4.39 -0.96 8.76
CA ILE A 170 2.96 -0.64 8.77
C ILE A 170 2.79 0.81 9.16
N THR A 171 2.04 1.56 8.36
CA THR A 171 1.63 2.92 8.71
C THR A 171 0.11 3.07 8.66
N VAL A 172 -0.38 3.93 9.52
CA VAL A 172 -1.77 4.34 9.58
C VAL A 172 -1.82 5.87 9.69
N ASP A 173 -2.77 6.51 9.01
CA ASP A 173 -3.05 7.90 9.26
C ASP A 173 -3.78 8.01 10.60
N ALA A 174 -3.21 8.73 11.55
CA ALA A 174 -3.91 9.12 12.77
C ALA A 174 -4.81 10.31 12.41
N TYR A 175 -6.12 10.14 12.57
CA TYR A 175 -7.11 11.22 12.45
C TYR A 175 -7.48 11.75 13.82
#